data_f982180537f4e2c21e8be4a470579041
#
_entry.id   f982180537f4e2c21e8be4a470579041
#
_cell.length_a   1.000
_cell.length_b   1.000
_cell.length_c   1.000
_cell.angle_alpha   90.00
_cell.angle_beta   90.00
_cell.angle_gamma   90.00
#
_symmetry.space_group_name_H-M   'P 1'
#
loop_
_entity.id
_entity.type
_entity.pdbx_description
1 polymer ?
#
loop_
_entity_poly.entity_id
_entity_poly.type
_entity_poly.pdbx_seq_one_letter_code
_entity_poly.pdbx_strand_id
1 'polypeptide(L)'
;MSLPLSVAAVFQRQGAQDNVYEIFLNRSGINAIEGPKGSVNVEIGGILTLKFLNRGSPIHITITAANAGIYSSFFHENLYIVDETLFSIAINPDVHEGFFDIEIITGYGVMKAAFRVEVVRGLLPPAPQRTREATIQPVARGRPHPLMIAMGIALILYSAWLYLKIDILNTASFLMLIIGAVYTWYRQSL
;
A
#
# COMPACT_ATOMS: atom_id res chain seq x y z
N MET A 1 55.00 19.50 31.03
CA MET A 1 53.54 19.49 31.25
C MET A 1 52.90 19.00 29.99
N SER A 2 52.60 17.73 29.92
CA SER A 2 52.00 17.05 28.77
C SER A 2 50.56 16.72 29.14
N LEU A 3 49.62 17.28 28.37
CA LEU A 3 48.18 16.99 28.46
C LEU A 3 47.88 15.65 27.79
N PRO A 4 47.09 14.75 28.35
CA PRO A 4 46.68 13.54 27.68
C PRO A 4 45.57 13.83 26.66
N LEU A 5 45.82 13.44 25.43
CA LEU A 5 44.81 13.36 24.37
C LEU A 5 43.79 12.29 24.76
N SER A 6 42.57 12.75 25.07
CA SER A 6 41.40 11.89 25.22
C SER A 6 41.03 11.38 23.85
N VAL A 7 41.34 10.12 23.56
CA VAL A 7 40.88 9.39 22.41
C VAL A 7 39.43 9.02 22.68
N ALA A 8 38.50 9.83 22.23
CA ALA A 8 37.10 9.45 22.09
C ALA A 8 37.02 8.33 21.05
N ALA A 9 36.91 7.10 21.50
CA ALA A 9 36.63 5.96 20.66
C ALA A 9 35.21 6.17 20.07
N VAL A 10 35.15 6.71 18.86
CA VAL A 10 33.98 6.65 18.03
C VAL A 10 33.79 5.19 17.64
N PHE A 11 32.94 4.48 18.37
CA PHE A 11 32.44 3.20 17.92
C PHE A 11 31.55 3.47 16.68
N GLN A 12 32.21 3.54 15.51
CA GLN A 12 31.52 3.34 14.24
C GLN A 12 31.01 1.91 14.25
N ARG A 13 29.72 1.73 14.54
CA ARG A 13 28.99 0.52 14.18
C ARG A 13 28.96 0.48 12.64
N GLN A 14 30.01 -0.08 12.04
CA GLN A 14 29.96 -0.55 10.67
C GLN A 14 28.96 -1.71 10.63
N GLY A 15 27.84 -1.52 9.89
CA GLY A 15 26.99 -2.62 9.51
C GLY A 15 25.49 -2.49 9.72
N ALA A 16 24.95 -1.36 10.11
CA ALA A 16 23.51 -1.13 9.93
C ALA A 16 23.33 -0.43 8.58
N GLN A 17 23.03 -1.18 7.56
CA GLN A 17 22.53 -0.62 6.32
C GLN A 17 21.17 -0.02 6.70
N ASP A 18 21.07 1.31 6.74
CA ASP A 18 19.82 2.03 6.99
C ASP A 18 18.88 1.70 5.83
N ASN A 19 17.99 0.73 6.04
CA ASN A 19 16.95 0.37 5.10
C ASN A 19 15.88 1.48 5.13
N VAL A 20 16.19 2.60 4.45
CA VAL A 20 15.29 3.75 4.33
C VAL A 20 14.47 3.61 3.05
N TYR A 21 13.16 3.52 3.21
CA TYR A 21 12.23 3.43 2.08
C TYR A 21 11.38 4.68 1.98
N GLU A 22 11.44 5.33 0.82
CA GLU A 22 10.69 6.56 0.58
C GLU A 22 9.24 6.28 0.22
N ILE A 23 8.33 7.06 0.82
CA ILE A 23 6.90 7.03 0.60
C ILE A 23 6.43 8.44 0.29
N PHE A 24 5.91 8.63 -0.90
CA PHE A 24 5.40 9.92 -1.34
C PHE A 24 3.91 10.05 -1.03
N LEU A 25 3.55 11.17 -0.41
CA LEU A 25 2.17 11.54 -0.11
C LEU A 25 1.76 12.74 -0.98
N ASN A 26 0.52 12.75 -1.43
CA ASN A 26 -0.07 13.83 -2.24
C ASN A 26 0.67 14.16 -3.55
N ARG A 27 1.50 13.24 -4.07
CA ARG A 27 2.28 13.47 -5.27
C ARG A 27 1.46 13.38 -6.55
N SER A 28 0.63 12.34 -6.69
CA SER A 28 -0.22 12.11 -7.87
C SER A 28 -1.66 12.61 -7.70
N GLY A 29 -2.03 13.07 -6.51
CA GLY A 29 -3.36 13.56 -6.20
C GLY A 29 -3.57 13.73 -4.70
N ILE A 30 -4.72 14.30 -4.30
CA ILE A 30 -5.07 14.49 -2.89
C ILE A 30 -5.20 13.13 -2.21
N ASN A 31 -4.55 12.98 -1.04
CA ASN A 31 -4.48 11.75 -0.26
C ASN A 31 -3.80 10.56 -0.95
N ALA A 32 -3.19 10.76 -2.13
CA ALA A 32 -2.47 9.70 -2.83
C ALA A 32 -1.26 9.23 -2.03
N ILE A 33 -1.02 7.91 -2.06
CA ILE A 33 0.12 7.25 -1.43
C ILE A 33 0.89 6.50 -2.50
N GLU A 34 2.19 6.79 -2.63
CA GLU A 34 3.10 6.09 -3.51
C GLU A 34 4.23 5.50 -2.66
N GLY A 35 4.15 4.20 -2.42
CA GLY A 35 5.13 3.45 -1.64
C GLY A 35 6.04 2.57 -2.51
N PRO A 36 6.86 1.73 -1.87
CA PRO A 36 7.70 0.76 -2.55
C PRO A 36 6.88 -0.16 -3.47
N LYS A 37 7.40 -0.42 -4.66
CA LYS A 37 6.80 -1.38 -5.59
C LYS A 37 7.35 -2.77 -5.30
N GLY A 38 6.61 -3.58 -4.59
CA GLY A 38 7.01 -4.94 -4.21
C GLY A 38 7.34 -5.08 -2.73
N SER A 39 8.13 -6.10 -2.38
CA SER A 39 8.59 -6.31 -1.02
C SER A 39 9.81 -5.44 -0.69
N VAL A 40 9.94 -5.09 0.58
CA VAL A 40 11.12 -4.43 1.14
C VAL A 40 11.79 -5.39 2.12
N ASN A 41 13.11 -5.38 2.17
CA ASN A 41 13.87 -6.28 3.02
C ASN A 41 14.39 -5.55 4.25
N VAL A 42 14.37 -6.24 5.38
CA VAL A 42 14.97 -5.76 6.62
C VAL A 42 15.69 -6.91 7.32
N GLU A 43 16.82 -6.62 7.96
CA GLU A 43 17.55 -7.64 8.71
C GLU A 43 16.88 -7.94 10.06
N ILE A 44 17.00 -9.20 10.51
CA ILE A 44 16.64 -9.61 11.87
C ILE A 44 17.44 -8.76 12.86
N GLY A 45 16.74 -8.15 13.83
CA GLY A 45 17.33 -7.22 14.79
C GLY A 45 17.68 -5.84 14.22
N GLY A 46 17.37 -5.58 12.94
CA GLY A 46 17.58 -4.31 12.27
C GLY A 46 16.47 -3.31 12.51
N ILE A 47 16.54 -2.19 11.81
CA ILE A 47 15.55 -1.11 11.86
C ILE A 47 15.05 -0.85 10.46
N LEU A 48 13.73 -0.96 10.27
CA LEU A 48 13.05 -0.51 9.07
C LEU A 48 12.72 0.97 9.22
N THR A 49 13.23 1.82 8.35
CA THR A 49 12.93 3.26 8.35
C THR A 49 12.10 3.65 7.15
N LEU A 50 10.93 4.21 7.40
CA LEU A 50 10.03 4.76 6.41
C LEU A 50 10.19 6.28 6.38
N LYS A 51 10.57 6.82 5.23
CA LYS A 51 10.71 8.24 4.99
C LYS A 51 9.50 8.76 4.23
N PHE A 52 8.62 9.47 4.92
CA PHE A 52 7.45 10.09 4.32
C PHE A 52 7.80 11.45 3.73
N LEU A 53 7.44 11.67 2.47
CA LEU A 53 7.66 12.90 1.72
C LEU A 53 6.30 13.42 1.25
N ASN A 54 5.78 14.45 1.91
CA ASN A 54 4.52 15.07 1.52
C ASN A 54 4.74 16.14 0.45
N ARG A 55 4.01 16.08 -0.65
CA ARG A 55 4.07 17.01 -1.76
C ARG A 55 2.81 17.87 -1.92
N GLY A 56 1.99 17.92 -0.88
CA GLY A 56 0.74 18.68 -0.86
C GLY A 56 0.47 19.33 0.49
N SER A 57 -0.80 19.54 0.81
CA SER A 57 -1.22 20.05 2.13
C SER A 57 -0.87 19.05 3.24
N PRO A 58 -0.62 19.53 4.47
CA PRO A 58 -0.39 18.67 5.62
C PRO A 58 -1.47 17.59 5.76
N ILE A 59 -1.07 16.38 6.11
CA ILE A 59 -1.95 15.21 6.08
C ILE A 59 -1.79 14.32 7.32
N HIS A 60 -2.90 13.81 7.83
CA HIS A 60 -2.90 12.73 8.81
C HIS A 60 -2.85 11.40 8.10
N ILE A 61 -1.94 10.54 8.54
CA ILE A 61 -1.82 9.16 8.09
C ILE A 61 -1.90 8.21 9.28
N THR A 62 -2.41 7.02 9.03
CA THR A 62 -2.33 5.89 9.96
C THR A 62 -1.45 4.82 9.32
N ILE A 63 -0.47 4.35 10.06
CA ILE A 63 0.37 3.21 9.67
C ILE A 63 -0.06 2.03 10.52
N THR A 64 -0.32 0.89 9.90
CA THR A 64 -0.66 -0.35 10.60
C THR A 64 0.24 -1.47 10.12
N ALA A 65 0.50 -2.44 10.98
CA ALA A 65 1.28 -3.61 10.65
C ALA A 65 0.46 -4.88 10.91
N ALA A 66 0.10 -5.57 9.84
CA ALA A 66 -0.59 -6.85 9.93
C ALA A 66 0.43 -7.99 10.11
N ASN A 67 0.14 -8.93 11.02
CA ASN A 67 1.00 -10.09 11.34
C ASN A 67 2.40 -9.72 11.86
N ALA A 68 2.61 -8.48 12.32
CA ALA A 68 3.91 -8.02 12.78
C ALA A 68 4.27 -8.48 14.20
N GLY A 69 3.32 -8.95 15.02
CA GLY A 69 3.52 -9.20 16.45
C GLY A 69 4.65 -10.18 16.79
N ILE A 70 5.07 -11.04 15.85
CA ILE A 70 6.24 -11.91 16.01
C ILE A 70 7.52 -11.11 15.74
N TYR A 71 7.51 -10.23 14.73
CA TYR A 71 8.69 -9.55 14.20
C TYR A 71 8.98 -8.22 14.89
N SER A 72 7.95 -7.54 15.39
CA SER A 72 8.06 -6.21 16.00
C SER A 72 6.99 -6.00 17.06
N SER A 73 7.25 -5.10 18.00
CA SER A 73 6.23 -4.60 18.93
C SER A 73 5.31 -3.52 18.31
N PHE A 74 5.55 -3.16 17.07
CA PHE A 74 4.76 -2.15 16.38
C PHE A 74 3.43 -2.73 15.87
N PHE A 75 2.31 -2.05 16.14
CA PHE A 75 0.97 -2.39 15.66
C PHE A 75 0.37 -1.31 14.79
N HIS A 76 0.29 -0.08 15.30
CA HIS A 76 -0.21 1.07 14.57
C HIS A 76 0.30 2.37 15.15
N GLU A 77 0.37 3.40 14.30
CA GLU A 77 0.72 4.76 14.69
C GLU A 77 -0.03 5.76 13.80
N ASN A 78 -0.40 6.90 14.39
CA ASN A 78 -1.00 8.02 13.67
C ASN A 78 0.02 9.15 13.60
N LEU A 79 0.34 9.57 12.37
CA LEU A 79 1.30 10.64 12.12
C LEU A 79 0.65 11.82 11.42
N TYR A 80 1.11 13.01 11.76
CA TYR A 80 0.78 14.23 11.05
C TYR A 80 1.99 14.69 10.25
N ILE A 81 1.89 14.64 8.93
CA ILE A 81 3.00 14.90 8.03
C ILE A 81 2.82 16.25 7.37
N VAL A 82 3.74 17.19 7.63
CA VAL A 82 3.78 18.49 6.97
C VAL A 82 4.58 18.38 5.67
N ASP A 83 5.88 18.15 5.77
CA ASP A 83 6.80 18.07 4.63
C ASP A 83 7.50 16.71 4.57
N GLU A 84 8.35 16.43 5.56
CA GLU A 84 9.15 15.21 5.66
C GLU A 84 9.09 14.67 7.10
N THR A 85 8.95 13.33 7.21
CA THR A 85 8.95 12.66 8.51
C THR A 85 9.60 11.29 8.37
N LEU A 86 10.50 10.96 9.30
CA LEU A 86 11.09 9.63 9.43
C LEU A 86 10.32 8.85 10.49
N PHE A 87 9.98 7.62 10.16
CA PHE A 87 9.33 6.69 11.07
C PHE A 87 10.09 5.37 11.06
N SER A 88 10.49 4.88 12.24
CA SER A 88 11.35 3.70 12.38
C SER A 88 10.65 2.60 13.16
N ILE A 89 10.72 1.37 12.64
CA ILE A 89 10.19 0.15 13.24
C ILE A 89 11.36 -0.77 13.56
N ALA A 90 11.55 -1.07 14.83
CA ALA A 90 12.59 -2.02 15.26
C ALA A 90 12.11 -3.46 15.05
N ILE A 91 12.97 -4.29 14.48
CA ILE A 91 12.72 -5.73 14.30
C ILE A 91 13.36 -6.49 15.44
N ASN A 92 12.63 -7.43 16.03
CA ASN A 92 13.11 -8.27 17.12
C ASN A 92 14.33 -9.10 16.67
N PRO A 93 15.36 -9.25 17.52
CA PRO A 93 16.56 -10.02 17.17
C PRO A 93 16.35 -11.54 17.22
N ASP A 94 15.35 -12.01 17.97
CA ASP A 94 15.11 -13.43 18.25
C ASP A 94 14.02 -14.03 17.36
N VAL A 95 13.89 -13.55 16.11
CA VAL A 95 12.87 -14.03 15.19
C VAL A 95 13.46 -14.87 14.07
N HIS A 96 12.59 -15.64 13.41
CA HIS A 96 12.94 -16.37 12.20
C HIS A 96 12.64 -15.52 10.96
N GLU A 97 13.25 -15.89 9.86
CA GLU A 97 12.93 -15.31 8.56
C GLU A 97 11.44 -15.47 8.24
N GLY A 98 10.87 -14.45 7.59
CA GLY A 98 9.48 -14.45 7.22
C GLY A 98 9.05 -13.09 6.72
N PHE A 99 7.77 -12.76 6.85
CA PHE A 99 7.24 -11.49 6.36
C PHE A 99 6.07 -11.00 7.20
N PHE A 100 5.84 -9.70 7.13
CA PHE A 100 4.63 -9.03 7.59
C PHE A 100 4.26 -7.92 6.61
N ASP A 101 3.02 -7.45 6.68
CA ASP A 101 2.53 -6.44 5.76
C ASP A 101 2.33 -5.11 6.50
N ILE A 102 2.76 -4.01 5.88
CA ILE A 102 2.49 -2.65 6.36
C ILE A 102 1.43 -2.03 5.47
N GLU A 103 0.40 -1.47 6.09
CA GLU A 103 -0.64 -0.70 5.43
C GLU A 103 -0.57 0.76 5.87
N ILE A 104 -0.60 1.67 4.91
CA ILE A 104 -0.64 3.12 5.13
C ILE A 104 -2.00 3.60 4.67
N ILE A 105 -2.67 4.35 5.53
CA ILE A 105 -4.04 4.80 5.34
C ILE A 105 -4.07 6.33 5.40
N THR A 106 -4.73 6.95 4.43
CA THR A 106 -4.95 8.41 4.38
C THR A 106 -6.42 8.72 4.14
N GLY A 107 -6.79 9.99 4.29
CA GLY A 107 -8.14 10.46 3.98
C GLY A 107 -9.23 9.74 4.75
N TYR A 108 -9.02 9.49 6.05
CA TYR A 108 -9.98 8.76 6.91
C TYR A 108 -10.37 7.37 6.38
N GLY A 109 -9.40 6.65 5.79
CA GLY A 109 -9.63 5.30 5.28
C GLY A 109 -10.00 5.22 3.79
N VAL A 110 -10.08 6.34 3.09
CA VAL A 110 -10.45 6.38 1.67
C VAL A 110 -9.32 5.84 0.78
N MET A 111 -8.06 6.19 1.11
CA MET A 111 -6.89 5.73 0.36
C MET A 111 -6.04 4.84 1.24
N LYS A 112 -5.61 3.71 0.66
CA LYS A 112 -4.79 2.71 1.31
C LYS A 112 -3.70 2.24 0.37
N ALA A 113 -2.49 2.07 0.90
CA ALA A 113 -1.39 1.43 0.21
C ALA A 113 -0.78 0.40 1.15
N ALA A 114 -0.51 -0.79 0.64
CA ALA A 114 0.13 -1.84 1.40
C ALA A 114 1.37 -2.36 0.68
N PHE A 115 2.38 -2.73 1.44
CA PHE A 115 3.57 -3.40 0.94
C PHE A 115 4.06 -4.43 1.94
N ARG A 116 4.76 -5.43 1.43
CA ARG A 116 5.31 -6.51 2.22
C ARG A 116 6.71 -6.18 2.73
N VAL A 117 6.96 -6.50 3.99
CA VAL A 117 8.29 -6.44 4.62
C VAL A 117 8.78 -7.87 4.80
N GLU A 118 9.90 -8.20 4.16
CA GLU A 118 10.58 -9.48 4.30
C GLU A 118 11.70 -9.35 5.34
N VAL A 119 11.60 -10.15 6.40
CA VAL A 119 12.60 -10.22 7.46
C VAL A 119 13.58 -11.33 7.11
N VAL A 120 14.83 -10.95 6.86
CA VAL A 120 15.87 -11.85 6.36
C VAL A 120 17.10 -11.85 7.28
N ARG A 121 17.85 -12.94 7.25
CA ARG A 121 19.08 -13.07 8.04
C ARG A 121 20.27 -12.71 7.16
N GLY A 122 20.96 -11.62 7.54
CA GLY A 122 22.18 -11.17 6.86
C GLY A 122 21.92 -10.76 5.41
N LEU A 123 21.59 -9.51 5.17
CA LEU A 123 21.50 -8.99 3.82
C LEU A 123 22.89 -9.09 3.17
N LEU A 124 23.04 -9.96 2.20
CA LEU A 124 24.13 -9.83 1.23
C LEU A 124 23.97 -8.43 0.59
N PRO A 125 25.10 -7.71 0.34
CA PRO A 125 25.02 -6.42 -0.35
C PRO A 125 24.13 -6.59 -1.57
N PRO A 126 23.22 -5.65 -1.82
CA PRO A 126 22.30 -5.77 -2.94
C PRO A 126 23.09 -6.05 -4.21
N ALA A 127 22.85 -7.21 -4.80
CA ALA A 127 23.36 -7.47 -6.14
C ALA A 127 22.95 -6.28 -6.98
N PRO A 128 23.85 -5.68 -7.81
CA PRO A 128 23.53 -4.49 -8.58
C PRO A 128 22.20 -4.78 -9.28
N GLN A 129 21.19 -4.03 -8.91
CA GLN A 129 19.86 -4.13 -9.52
C GLN A 129 20.12 -3.87 -11.00
N ARG A 130 20.19 -4.95 -11.78
CA ARG A 130 19.98 -4.81 -13.22
C ARG A 130 18.66 -4.11 -13.32
N THR A 131 18.72 -2.86 -13.70
CA THR A 131 17.55 -2.10 -14.12
C THR A 131 16.86 -2.98 -15.14
N ARG A 132 15.91 -3.80 -14.67
CA ARG A 132 14.93 -4.37 -15.57
C ARG A 132 14.24 -3.13 -16.10
N GLU A 133 14.61 -2.75 -17.32
CA GLU A 133 13.81 -1.82 -18.09
C GLU A 133 12.38 -2.18 -17.78
N ALA A 134 11.68 -1.22 -17.19
CA ALA A 134 10.28 -1.35 -16.90
C ALA A 134 9.63 -1.65 -18.26
N THR A 135 9.45 -2.93 -18.54
CA THR A 135 8.51 -3.34 -19.57
C THR A 135 7.22 -2.71 -19.10
N ILE A 136 6.85 -1.62 -19.76
CA ILE A 136 5.58 -0.95 -19.61
C ILE A 136 4.55 -2.03 -19.93
N GLN A 137 4.13 -2.78 -18.92
CA GLN A 137 2.96 -3.63 -19.07
C GLN A 137 1.84 -2.66 -19.38
N PRO A 138 1.20 -2.77 -20.55
CA PRO A 138 0.07 -1.93 -20.84
C PRO A 138 -0.90 -2.10 -19.68
N VAL A 139 -1.26 -0.99 -19.04
CA VAL A 139 -2.26 -0.95 -17.99
C VAL A 139 -3.45 -1.72 -18.55
N ALA A 140 -3.66 -2.93 -18.05
CA ALA A 140 -4.79 -3.73 -18.43
C ALA A 140 -6.01 -2.86 -18.11
N ARG A 141 -6.62 -2.27 -19.14
CA ARG A 141 -7.88 -1.56 -19.00
C ARG A 141 -8.79 -2.51 -18.25
N GLY A 142 -9.06 -2.22 -17.00
CA GLY A 142 -9.89 -3.06 -16.15
C GLY A 142 -11.15 -3.40 -16.92
N ARG A 143 -11.43 -4.68 -17.13
CA ARG A 143 -12.69 -5.10 -17.74
C ARG A 143 -13.81 -4.49 -16.92
N PRO A 144 -14.78 -3.80 -17.54
CA PRO A 144 -15.86 -3.18 -16.80
C PRO A 144 -16.54 -4.25 -15.94
N HIS A 145 -16.79 -3.89 -14.68
CA HIS A 145 -17.40 -4.81 -13.72
C HIS A 145 -18.74 -5.30 -14.30
N PRO A 146 -19.07 -6.61 -14.25
CA PRO A 146 -20.31 -7.15 -14.85
C PRO A 146 -21.57 -6.42 -14.40
N LEU A 147 -21.59 -5.95 -13.15
CA LEU A 147 -22.69 -5.14 -12.62
C LEU A 147 -22.87 -3.82 -13.36
N MET A 148 -21.77 -3.15 -13.75
CA MET A 148 -21.83 -1.90 -14.51
C MET A 148 -22.47 -2.10 -15.89
N ILE A 149 -22.18 -3.25 -16.53
CA ILE A 149 -22.78 -3.60 -17.82
C ILE A 149 -24.27 -3.87 -17.66
N ALA A 150 -24.66 -4.68 -16.65
CA ALA A 150 -26.07 -4.98 -16.36
C ALA A 150 -26.87 -3.71 -16.04
N MET A 151 -26.28 -2.78 -15.27
CA MET A 151 -26.90 -1.51 -14.92
C MET A 151 -27.11 -0.61 -16.16
N GLY A 152 -26.11 -0.57 -17.06
CA GLY A 152 -26.20 0.16 -18.33
C GLY A 152 -27.32 -0.37 -19.22
N ILE A 153 -27.43 -1.69 -19.38
CA ILE A 153 -28.48 -2.32 -20.18
C ILE A 153 -29.87 -2.06 -19.57
N ALA A 154 -29.99 -2.20 -18.25
CA ALA A 154 -31.26 -1.94 -17.54
C ALA A 154 -31.73 -0.47 -17.72
N LEU A 155 -30.78 0.48 -17.66
CA LEU A 155 -31.06 1.89 -17.85
C LEU A 155 -31.59 2.18 -19.29
N ILE A 156 -30.97 1.54 -20.29
CA ILE A 156 -31.40 1.66 -21.70
C ILE A 156 -32.84 1.11 -21.89
N LEU A 157 -33.12 -0.08 -21.32
CA LEU A 157 -34.45 -0.70 -21.39
C LEU A 157 -35.50 0.15 -20.69
N TYR A 158 -35.19 0.70 -19.53
CA TYR A 158 -36.07 1.59 -18.79
C TYR A 158 -36.35 2.90 -19.57
N SER A 159 -35.33 3.48 -20.16
CA SER A 159 -35.47 4.68 -21.01
C SER A 159 -36.35 4.40 -22.23
N ALA A 160 -36.17 3.24 -22.87
CA ALA A 160 -37.01 2.82 -24.01
C ALA A 160 -38.48 2.65 -23.57
N TRP A 161 -38.72 2.10 -22.34
CA TRP A 161 -40.09 2.02 -21.81
C TRP A 161 -40.73 3.39 -21.63
N LEU A 162 -39.99 4.39 -21.13
CA LEU A 162 -40.50 5.75 -20.99
C LEU A 162 -41.03 6.34 -22.30
N TYR A 163 -40.38 6.02 -23.44
CA TYR A 163 -40.78 6.48 -24.75
C TYR A 163 -41.89 5.64 -25.40
N LEU A 164 -41.74 4.31 -25.37
CA LEU A 164 -42.60 3.37 -26.08
C LEU A 164 -43.84 2.94 -25.29
N LYS A 165 -43.81 3.11 -23.94
CA LYS A 165 -44.87 2.68 -22.99
C LYS A 165 -45.25 1.21 -23.13
N ILE A 166 -44.30 0.35 -23.50
CA ILE A 166 -44.47 -1.11 -23.62
C ILE A 166 -44.05 -1.73 -22.30
N ASP A 167 -44.99 -2.24 -21.49
CA ASP A 167 -44.75 -2.73 -20.12
C ASP A 167 -43.71 -3.87 -20.02
N ILE A 168 -43.57 -4.67 -21.07
CA ILE A 168 -42.58 -5.74 -21.13
C ILE A 168 -41.13 -5.21 -20.99
N LEU A 169 -40.85 -3.97 -21.46
CA LEU A 169 -39.53 -3.34 -21.34
C LEU A 169 -39.22 -2.96 -19.90
N ASN A 170 -40.19 -2.53 -19.12
CA ASN A 170 -40.03 -2.23 -17.72
C ASN A 170 -39.72 -3.50 -16.92
N THR A 171 -40.47 -4.58 -17.18
CA THR A 171 -40.26 -5.87 -16.56
C THR A 171 -38.86 -6.45 -16.90
N ALA A 172 -38.46 -6.34 -18.17
CA ALA A 172 -37.15 -6.78 -18.64
C ALA A 172 -35.98 -6.00 -17.97
N SER A 173 -36.14 -4.67 -17.83
CA SER A 173 -35.19 -3.80 -17.14
C SER A 173 -34.99 -4.26 -15.69
N PHE A 174 -36.05 -4.53 -14.95
CA PHE A 174 -36.00 -4.99 -13.57
C PHE A 174 -35.35 -6.38 -13.43
N LEU A 175 -35.72 -7.32 -14.31
CA LEU A 175 -35.10 -8.65 -14.33
C LEU A 175 -33.58 -8.58 -14.61
N MET A 176 -33.14 -7.69 -15.51
CA MET A 176 -31.72 -7.52 -15.82
C MET A 176 -30.91 -7.03 -14.63
N LEU A 177 -31.47 -6.13 -13.80
CA LEU A 177 -30.83 -5.68 -12.55
C LEU A 177 -30.70 -6.82 -11.55
N ILE A 178 -31.74 -7.62 -11.36
CA ILE A 178 -31.72 -8.77 -10.45
C ILE A 178 -30.66 -9.78 -10.88
N ILE A 179 -30.63 -10.14 -12.16
CA ILE A 179 -29.63 -11.09 -12.70
C ILE A 179 -28.22 -10.53 -12.51
N GLY A 180 -27.98 -9.25 -12.77
CA GLY A 180 -26.70 -8.61 -12.56
C GLY A 180 -26.25 -8.63 -11.10
N ALA A 181 -27.16 -8.38 -10.16
CA ALA A 181 -26.89 -8.40 -8.73
C ALA A 181 -26.59 -9.82 -8.23
N VAL A 182 -27.39 -10.81 -8.61
CA VAL A 182 -27.19 -12.22 -8.22
C VAL A 182 -25.89 -12.76 -8.78
N TYR A 183 -25.59 -12.49 -10.04
CA TYR A 183 -24.34 -12.91 -10.67
C TYR A 183 -23.11 -12.31 -9.96
N THR A 184 -23.18 -11.05 -9.61
CA THR A 184 -22.08 -10.37 -8.90
C THR A 184 -21.88 -10.95 -7.50
N TRP A 185 -22.99 -11.18 -6.78
CA TRP A 185 -22.94 -11.81 -5.46
C TRP A 185 -22.36 -13.22 -5.50
N TYR A 186 -22.81 -14.03 -6.43
CA TYR A 186 -22.29 -15.40 -6.63
C TYR A 186 -20.79 -15.42 -6.92
N ARG A 187 -20.32 -14.50 -7.76
CA ARG A 187 -18.90 -14.39 -8.11
C ARG A 187 -18.00 -13.90 -6.95
N GLN A 188 -18.55 -13.16 -6.00
CA GLN A 188 -17.81 -12.70 -4.82
C GLN A 188 -17.75 -13.78 -3.73
N SER A 189 -18.60 -14.78 -3.79
CA SER A 189 -18.64 -15.89 -2.80
C SER A 189 -17.77 -17.09 -3.22
N LEU A 190 -17.16 -17.05 -4.40
CA LEU A 190 -16.16 -18.03 -4.89
C LEU A 190 -14.74 -17.49 -4.75
#